data_b5ced78058dcb113784d035522be855d
#
_entry.id   b5ced78058dcb113784d035522be855d
#
_cell.length_a   1.000
_cell.length_b   1.000
_cell.length_c   1.000
_cell.angle_alpha   90.00
_cell.angle_beta   90.00
_cell.angle_gamma   90.00
#
_symmetry.space_group_name_H-M   'P 1'
#
loop_
_entity.id
_entity.type
_entity.pdbx_description
1 polymer ?
#
loop_
_entity_poly.entity_id
_entity_poly.type
_entity_poly.pdbx_seq_one_letter_code
_entity_poly.pdbx_strand_id
1 'polypeptide(L)'
;SEMCIRDRGMLGDDKDTAFLSMAQQAFENRLVSTVYFVGSMFDGRWMQESLKYICRGRRAFLGKNLYSLGACFVAFQKKETEREYVYLGDSEFKMNISLKVRKKQELEFYSLVTAGENWYLKEHSCEVILDGTDTVELWLQHPYGREAKIESLELADLPKRPARTTRIRITVHLLGDTKAEIEIEDLGFGELFPSSEKVWKYTMEF
;
A
#
# COMPACT_ATOMS: atom_id res chain seq x y z
N SER A 1 10.23 14.70 -11.37
CA SER A 1 10.81 15.97 -11.79
C SER A 1 9.66 16.92 -12.14
N GLU A 2 9.25 17.72 -11.16
CA GLU A 2 8.21 18.75 -11.33
C GLU A 2 8.78 19.88 -12.20
N MET A 3 8.29 19.98 -13.42
CA MET A 3 8.63 21.07 -14.30
C MET A 3 7.64 22.22 -14.06
N CYS A 4 7.95 23.08 -13.10
CA CYS A 4 7.19 24.28 -12.77
C CYS A 4 7.44 25.33 -13.87
N ILE A 5 6.50 25.52 -14.81
CA ILE A 5 6.50 26.65 -15.74
C ILE A 5 6.08 27.87 -14.93
N ARG A 6 7.06 28.67 -14.45
CA ARG A 6 6.78 29.98 -13.85
C ARG A 6 6.24 30.92 -14.92
N ASP A 7 5.04 31.41 -14.67
CA ASP A 7 4.34 32.39 -15.48
C ASP A 7 5.14 33.72 -15.55
N ARG A 8 5.85 33.92 -16.65
CA ARG A 8 6.36 35.24 -17.06
C ARG A 8 5.74 35.51 -18.42
N GLY A 9 4.68 36.32 -18.45
CA GLY A 9 4.16 37.10 -19.55
C GLY A 9 4.48 36.74 -21.00
N MET A 10 4.56 35.44 -21.35
CA MET A 10 4.78 35.00 -22.72
C MET A 10 3.49 35.16 -23.53
N LEU A 11 3.57 35.70 -24.74
CA LEU A 11 2.49 35.72 -25.71
C LEU A 11 1.98 34.29 -26.00
N GLY A 12 0.70 34.12 -26.32
CA GLY A 12 0.05 32.82 -26.46
C GLY A 12 0.75 31.84 -27.41
N ASP A 13 1.34 32.33 -28.50
CA ASP A 13 2.06 31.53 -29.49
C ASP A 13 3.36 30.94 -28.93
N ASP A 14 4.07 31.66 -28.08
CA ASP A 14 5.29 31.16 -27.44
C ASP A 14 4.99 30.05 -26.43
N LYS A 15 3.84 30.17 -25.72
CA LYS A 15 3.40 29.12 -24.78
C LYS A 15 3.03 27.81 -25.50
N ASP A 16 2.32 27.90 -26.62
CA ASP A 16 1.94 26.71 -27.40
C ASP A 16 3.16 26.02 -27.99
N THR A 17 4.10 26.80 -28.55
CA THR A 17 5.34 26.28 -29.11
C THR A 17 6.20 25.58 -28.05
N ALA A 18 6.35 26.18 -26.87
CA ALA A 18 7.07 25.58 -25.76
C ALA A 18 6.40 24.29 -25.27
N PHE A 19 5.08 24.29 -25.15
CA PHE A 19 4.31 23.12 -24.74
C PHE A 19 4.35 22.02 -25.80
N LEU A 20 4.30 22.34 -27.08
CA LEU A 20 4.48 21.40 -28.18
C LEU A 20 5.83 20.68 -28.10
N SER A 21 6.91 21.43 -27.89
CA SER A 21 8.26 20.86 -27.74
C SER A 21 8.34 19.90 -26.54
N MET A 22 7.75 20.28 -25.40
CA MET A 22 7.66 19.41 -24.21
C MET A 22 6.86 18.14 -24.50
N ALA A 23 5.71 18.24 -25.17
CA ALA A 23 4.89 17.09 -25.52
C ALA A 23 5.61 16.16 -26.49
N GLN A 24 6.37 16.69 -27.45
CA GLN A 24 7.20 15.91 -28.37
C GLN A 24 8.25 15.11 -27.59
N GLN A 25 9.01 15.74 -26.71
CA GLN A 25 9.98 15.07 -25.84
C GLN A 25 9.34 14.02 -24.93
N ALA A 26 8.20 14.33 -24.31
CA ALA A 26 7.53 13.41 -23.41
C ALA A 26 7.02 12.14 -24.12
N PHE A 27 6.67 12.24 -25.40
CA PHE A 27 6.13 11.14 -26.19
C PHE A 27 7.20 10.42 -27.01
N GLU A 28 8.42 10.96 -27.05
CA GLU A 28 9.54 10.36 -27.77
C GLU A 28 9.83 8.95 -27.21
N ASN A 29 9.85 7.96 -28.08
CA ASN A 29 10.07 6.55 -27.74
C ASN A 29 9.06 5.95 -26.73
N ARG A 30 7.87 6.56 -26.56
CA ARG A 30 6.82 6.07 -25.67
C ARG A 30 5.50 5.87 -26.41
N LEU A 31 4.86 4.75 -26.14
CA LEU A 31 3.52 4.45 -26.66
C LEU A 31 2.49 5.12 -25.71
N VAL A 32 2.00 6.29 -26.11
CA VAL A 32 0.97 7.03 -25.37
C VAL A 32 -0.34 6.94 -26.12
N SER A 33 -1.35 6.31 -25.54
CA SER A 33 -2.70 6.18 -26.10
C SER A 33 -3.68 7.25 -25.66
N THR A 34 -3.47 7.81 -24.46
CA THR A 34 -4.41 8.74 -23.83
C THR A 34 -3.66 9.82 -23.06
N VAL A 35 -4.14 11.04 -23.14
CA VAL A 35 -3.60 12.22 -22.45
C VAL A 35 -4.72 12.92 -21.68
N TYR A 36 -4.50 13.21 -20.42
CA TYR A 36 -5.39 14.04 -19.60
C TYR A 36 -4.71 15.36 -19.29
N PHE A 37 -5.36 16.47 -19.65
CA PHE A 37 -4.95 17.81 -19.24
C PHE A 37 -5.61 18.15 -17.90
N VAL A 38 -4.80 18.40 -16.89
CA VAL A 38 -5.28 18.65 -15.52
C VAL A 38 -4.69 19.95 -14.99
N GLY A 39 -5.54 20.76 -14.40
CA GLY A 39 -5.17 22.06 -13.84
C GLY A 39 -5.67 23.25 -14.66
N SER A 40 -5.74 24.41 -14.01
CA SER A 40 -6.29 25.66 -14.58
C SER A 40 -5.50 26.23 -15.76
N MET A 41 -4.23 25.81 -15.92
CA MET A 41 -3.40 26.26 -17.04
C MET A 41 -3.90 25.78 -18.40
N PHE A 42 -4.70 24.72 -18.44
CA PHE A 42 -5.26 24.17 -19.68
C PHE A 42 -6.65 24.74 -20.01
N ASP A 43 -7.12 25.70 -19.24
CA ASP A 43 -8.31 26.47 -19.57
C ASP A 43 -7.97 27.50 -20.68
N GLY A 44 -8.76 27.51 -21.75
CA GLY A 44 -8.57 28.43 -22.85
C GLY A 44 -8.19 27.79 -24.19
N ARG A 45 -7.88 28.62 -25.18
CA ARG A 45 -7.60 28.18 -26.55
C ARG A 45 -6.14 28.38 -26.98
N TRP A 46 -5.23 28.52 -26.05
CA TRP A 46 -3.84 28.88 -26.32
C TRP A 46 -2.98 27.74 -26.90
N MET A 47 -3.39 26.46 -26.75
CA MET A 47 -2.61 25.27 -27.10
C MET A 47 -3.10 24.56 -28.37
N GLN A 48 -3.40 25.30 -29.43
CA GLN A 48 -4.01 24.73 -30.63
C GLN A 48 -3.08 23.82 -31.41
N GLU A 49 -1.82 24.20 -31.61
CA GLU A 49 -0.84 23.36 -32.33
C GLU A 49 -0.42 22.14 -31.50
N SER A 50 -0.23 22.31 -30.20
CA SER A 50 0.02 21.20 -29.29
C SER A 50 -1.13 20.19 -29.28
N LEU A 51 -2.39 20.65 -29.25
CA LEU A 51 -3.56 19.78 -29.33
C LEU A 51 -3.61 19.00 -30.65
N LYS A 52 -3.35 19.65 -31.78
CA LYS A 52 -3.27 18.96 -33.08
C LYS A 52 -2.23 17.84 -33.07
N TYR A 53 -1.06 18.09 -32.49
CA TYR A 53 -0.02 17.09 -32.34
C TYR A 53 -0.43 15.95 -31.39
N ILE A 54 -0.94 16.30 -30.20
CA ILE A 54 -1.30 15.34 -29.16
C ILE A 54 -2.44 14.44 -29.63
N CYS A 55 -3.45 14.98 -30.33
CA CYS A 55 -4.59 14.22 -30.83
C CYS A 55 -4.27 13.31 -32.04
N ARG A 56 -3.08 13.36 -32.60
CA ARG A 56 -2.68 12.45 -33.69
C ARG A 56 -2.51 11.03 -33.16
N GLY A 57 -3.53 10.18 -33.39
CA GLY A 57 -3.53 8.78 -32.96
C GLY A 57 -3.68 8.57 -31.45
N ARG A 58 -4.06 9.60 -30.69
CA ARG A 58 -4.25 9.56 -29.24
C ARG A 58 -5.58 10.18 -28.84
N ARG A 59 -6.11 9.79 -27.70
CA ARG A 59 -7.29 10.41 -27.08
C ARG A 59 -6.83 11.49 -26.10
N ALA A 60 -7.39 12.71 -26.19
CA ALA A 60 -7.09 13.80 -25.29
C ALA A 60 -8.36 14.25 -24.54
N PHE A 61 -8.25 14.37 -23.24
CA PHE A 61 -9.35 14.75 -22.36
C PHE A 61 -8.96 15.94 -21.49
N LEU A 62 -9.88 16.88 -21.28
CA LEU A 62 -9.73 17.97 -20.32
C LEU A 62 -10.30 17.52 -18.96
N GLY A 63 -9.47 17.30 -18.01
CA GLY A 63 -9.83 16.78 -16.67
C GLY A 63 -10.16 17.91 -15.69
N LYS A 64 -11.22 18.68 -15.98
CA LYS A 64 -11.74 19.67 -15.03
C LYS A 64 -12.14 18.99 -13.77
N ASN A 65 -11.93 19.16 -12.65
CA ASN A 65 -12.36 18.45 -11.43
C ASN A 65 -11.89 17.00 -11.29
N LEU A 66 -10.89 16.55 -12.03
CA LEU A 66 -10.44 15.16 -11.95
C LEU A 66 -9.97 14.79 -10.53
N TYR A 67 -9.23 15.68 -9.86
CA TYR A 67 -8.79 15.48 -8.48
C TYR A 67 -9.96 15.45 -7.49
N SER A 68 -10.92 16.35 -7.63
CA SER A 68 -12.11 16.39 -6.76
C SER A 68 -12.98 15.15 -6.93
N LEU A 69 -13.18 14.72 -8.16
CA LEU A 69 -13.88 13.46 -8.45
C LEU A 69 -13.15 12.25 -7.89
N GLY A 70 -11.82 12.19 -8.04
CA GLY A 70 -10.98 11.14 -7.45
C GLY A 70 -11.08 11.12 -5.94
N ALA A 71 -11.02 12.28 -5.28
CA ALA A 71 -11.18 12.38 -3.83
C ALA A 71 -12.56 11.91 -3.35
N CYS A 72 -13.63 12.29 -4.05
CA CYS A 72 -14.98 11.81 -3.76
C CYS A 72 -15.11 10.29 -3.94
N PHE A 73 -14.52 9.75 -5.00
CA PHE A 73 -14.51 8.31 -5.24
C PHE A 73 -13.78 7.55 -4.14
N VAL A 74 -12.59 7.99 -3.74
CA VAL A 74 -11.83 7.41 -2.62
C VAL A 74 -12.62 7.48 -1.31
N ALA A 75 -13.25 8.64 -1.02
CA ALA A 75 -14.07 8.80 0.19
C ALA A 75 -15.27 7.84 0.21
N PHE A 76 -15.89 7.59 -0.94
CA PHE A 76 -16.96 6.61 -1.09
C PHE A 76 -16.43 5.19 -0.88
N GLN A 77 -15.36 4.82 -1.57
CA GLN A 77 -14.71 3.50 -1.47
C GLN A 77 -14.26 3.16 -0.04
N LYS A 78 -13.82 4.14 0.74
CA LYS A 78 -13.44 3.93 2.16
C LYS A 78 -14.61 3.48 3.05
N LYS A 79 -15.86 3.68 2.65
CA LYS A 79 -17.06 3.24 3.38
C LYS A 79 -17.53 1.83 2.97
N GLU A 80 -17.09 1.35 1.81
CA GLU A 80 -17.48 0.03 1.32
C GLU A 80 -16.69 -1.07 2.03
N THR A 81 -17.35 -2.20 2.26
CA THR A 81 -16.74 -3.39 2.90
C THR A 81 -15.79 -4.09 1.93
N GLU A 82 -16.17 -4.15 0.64
CA GLU A 82 -15.35 -4.68 -0.44
C GLU A 82 -14.83 -3.52 -1.28
N ARG A 83 -13.51 -3.34 -1.29
CA ARG A 83 -12.86 -2.25 -2.00
C ARG A 83 -12.23 -2.77 -3.29
N GLU A 84 -12.62 -2.19 -4.41
CA GLU A 84 -12.02 -2.48 -5.71
C GLU A 84 -10.58 -1.95 -5.81
N TYR A 85 -10.31 -0.82 -5.16
CA TYR A 85 -8.99 -0.16 -5.17
C TYR A 85 -8.52 0.16 -3.77
N VAL A 86 -7.23 -0.04 -3.52
CA VAL A 86 -6.57 0.36 -2.28
C VAL A 86 -5.92 1.73 -2.49
N TYR A 87 -6.27 2.69 -1.65
CA TYR A 87 -5.61 3.98 -1.62
C TYR A 87 -4.40 3.91 -0.67
N LEU A 88 -3.22 4.28 -1.16
CA LEU A 88 -1.96 4.26 -0.42
C LEU A 88 -1.33 5.67 -0.44
N GLY A 89 -1.72 6.51 0.52
CA GLY A 89 -1.06 7.77 0.81
C GLY A 89 -0.04 7.62 1.95
N ASP A 90 0.43 8.74 2.48
CA ASP A 90 1.39 8.76 3.59
C ASP A 90 0.75 8.37 4.94
N SER A 91 -0.57 8.40 5.02
CA SER A 91 -1.34 8.04 6.21
C SER A 91 -1.75 6.56 6.24
N GLU A 92 -1.61 5.86 5.14
CA GLU A 92 -2.01 4.46 4.99
C GLU A 92 -0.81 3.53 4.96
N PHE A 93 -0.94 2.41 5.66
CA PHE A 93 0.07 1.35 5.65
C PHE A 93 0.12 0.67 4.29
N LYS A 94 1.30 0.43 3.74
CA LYS A 94 1.49 0.04 2.33
C LYS A 94 1.62 -1.46 2.11
N MET A 95 1.55 -2.27 3.16
CA MET A 95 1.80 -3.71 3.08
C MET A 95 0.64 -4.52 3.68
N ASN A 96 0.32 -5.65 3.08
CA ASN A 96 -0.50 -6.67 3.72
C ASN A 96 0.40 -7.58 4.57
N ILE A 97 0.02 -7.84 5.82
CA ILE A 97 0.68 -8.78 6.71
C ILE A 97 -0.30 -9.89 7.03
N SER A 98 0.05 -11.12 6.70
CA SER A 98 -0.79 -12.28 6.90
C SER A 98 -0.02 -13.43 7.57
N LEU A 99 -0.76 -14.28 8.28
CA LEU A 99 -0.29 -15.52 8.85
C LEU A 99 -0.89 -16.68 8.07
N LYS A 100 -0.08 -17.70 7.79
CA LYS A 100 -0.58 -18.98 7.28
C LYS A 100 -1.01 -19.85 8.47
N VAL A 101 -2.31 -20.00 8.64
CA VAL A 101 -2.90 -20.72 9.78
C VAL A 101 -3.65 -21.96 9.31
N ARG A 102 -3.76 -22.95 10.21
CA ARG A 102 -4.59 -24.13 9.98
C ARG A 102 -5.89 -23.99 10.77
N LYS A 103 -6.99 -23.94 10.08
CA LYS A 103 -8.33 -23.90 10.66
C LYS A 103 -9.15 -25.09 10.15
N LYS A 104 -9.70 -25.89 11.06
CA LYS A 104 -10.50 -27.10 10.71
C LYS A 104 -9.82 -28.02 9.69
N GLN A 105 -8.49 -28.20 9.77
CA GLN A 105 -7.64 -29.00 8.89
C GLN A 105 -7.31 -28.37 7.53
N GLU A 106 -7.87 -27.23 7.16
CA GLU A 106 -7.51 -26.48 5.97
C GLU A 106 -6.48 -25.39 6.28
N LEU A 107 -5.58 -25.13 5.33
CA LEU A 107 -4.64 -24.03 5.41
C LEU A 107 -5.28 -22.79 4.81
N GLU A 108 -5.36 -21.74 5.59
CA GLU A 108 -5.87 -20.45 5.14
C GLU A 108 -4.91 -19.30 5.53
N PHE A 109 -5.01 -18.18 4.83
CA PHE A 109 -4.30 -16.96 5.21
C PHE A 109 -5.19 -16.12 6.11
N TYR A 110 -4.71 -15.89 7.33
CA TYR A 110 -5.33 -14.95 8.25
C TYR A 110 -4.69 -13.57 8.05
N SER A 111 -5.48 -12.60 7.59
CA SER A 111 -5.02 -11.21 7.43
C SER A 111 -4.89 -10.56 8.80
N LEU A 112 -3.69 -10.18 9.16
CA LEU A 112 -3.37 -9.49 10.42
C LEU A 112 -3.45 -7.98 10.22
N VAL A 113 -2.85 -7.48 9.13
CA VAL A 113 -2.92 -6.08 8.71
C VAL A 113 -3.24 -6.03 7.22
N THR A 114 -4.16 -5.16 6.83
CA THR A 114 -4.51 -4.93 5.44
C THR A 114 -3.96 -3.59 4.95
N ALA A 115 -3.31 -3.59 3.79
CA ALA A 115 -2.82 -2.36 3.19
C ALA A 115 -3.97 -1.36 2.94
N GLY A 116 -3.69 -0.07 3.12
CA GLY A 116 -4.69 1.00 3.05
C GLY A 116 -5.40 1.28 4.39
N GLU A 117 -5.06 0.59 5.46
CA GLU A 117 -5.46 0.98 6.81
C GLU A 117 -4.57 2.12 7.31
N ASN A 118 -5.13 3.02 8.14
CA ASN A 118 -4.37 4.11 8.72
C ASN A 118 -3.41 3.57 9.79
N TRP A 119 -2.10 3.79 9.58
CA TRP A 119 -1.08 3.23 10.46
C TRP A 119 -1.11 3.75 11.90
N TYR A 120 -1.76 4.89 12.18
CA TYR A 120 -1.81 5.53 13.50
C TYR A 120 -3.13 5.29 14.27
N LEU A 121 -4.10 4.55 13.71
CA LEU A 121 -5.43 4.44 14.32
C LEU A 121 -5.66 3.15 15.09
N LYS A 122 -4.96 2.07 14.75
CA LYS A 122 -5.30 0.73 15.23
C LYS A 122 -4.07 -0.10 15.56
N GLU A 123 -4.18 -0.84 16.62
CA GLU A 123 -3.33 -1.95 16.96
C GLU A 123 -3.97 -3.24 16.45
N HIS A 124 -3.18 -4.12 15.85
CA HIS A 124 -3.63 -5.38 15.31
C HIS A 124 -3.11 -6.52 16.16
N SER A 125 -4.00 -7.38 16.66
CA SER A 125 -3.61 -8.48 17.53
C SER A 125 -4.39 -9.74 17.20
N CYS A 126 -3.74 -10.89 17.32
CA CYS A 126 -4.38 -12.20 17.25
C CYS A 126 -3.69 -13.20 18.18
N GLU A 127 -4.43 -14.24 18.56
CA GLU A 127 -3.88 -15.37 19.31
C GLU A 127 -3.88 -16.61 18.42
N VAL A 128 -2.75 -17.31 18.40
CA VAL A 128 -2.56 -18.54 17.64
C VAL A 128 -1.87 -19.61 18.49
N ILE A 129 -2.01 -20.87 18.10
CA ILE A 129 -1.35 -22.01 18.74
C ILE A 129 -0.27 -22.51 17.80
N LEU A 130 0.96 -22.66 18.31
CA LEU A 130 2.08 -23.20 17.55
C LEU A 130 1.94 -24.72 17.35
N ASP A 131 2.17 -25.18 16.13
CA ASP A 131 2.08 -26.60 15.75
C ASP A 131 3.47 -27.28 15.82
N GLY A 132 4.17 -27.10 16.95
CA GLY A 132 5.46 -27.73 17.19
C GLY A 132 6.68 -27.01 16.58
N THR A 133 6.50 -25.75 16.18
CA THR A 133 7.60 -24.89 15.70
C THR A 133 7.93 -23.83 16.75
N ASP A 134 9.14 -23.32 16.70
CA ASP A 134 9.65 -22.18 17.47
C ASP A 134 9.78 -20.93 16.58
N THR A 135 9.14 -20.94 15.43
CA THR A 135 9.16 -19.83 14.46
C THR A 135 7.76 -19.41 14.07
N VAL A 136 7.59 -18.12 13.81
CA VAL A 136 6.37 -17.52 13.24
C VAL A 136 6.70 -16.97 11.86
N GLU A 137 5.99 -17.44 10.85
CA GLU A 137 6.13 -16.94 9.48
C GLU A 137 5.09 -15.88 9.17
N LEU A 138 5.56 -14.67 8.84
CA LEU A 138 4.76 -13.58 8.35
C LEU A 138 4.84 -13.52 6.82
N TRP A 139 3.69 -13.49 6.18
CA TRP A 139 3.57 -13.32 4.74
C TRP A 139 3.28 -11.87 4.43
N LEU A 140 4.25 -11.21 3.78
CA LEU A 140 4.27 -9.81 3.46
C LEU A 140 3.99 -9.64 1.98
N GLN A 141 2.91 -8.96 1.62
CA GLN A 141 2.52 -8.78 0.23
C GLN A 141 2.10 -7.34 -0.04
N HIS A 142 2.74 -6.71 -1.02
CA HIS A 142 2.29 -5.42 -1.52
C HIS A 142 0.94 -5.59 -2.26
N PRO A 143 -0.07 -4.71 -2.06
CA PRO A 143 -1.40 -4.87 -2.64
C PRO A 143 -1.42 -4.93 -4.17
N TYR A 144 -0.41 -4.36 -4.83
CA TYR A 144 -0.23 -4.45 -6.29
C TYR A 144 0.78 -5.53 -6.72
N GLY A 145 1.42 -6.19 -5.75
CA GLY A 145 2.41 -7.24 -5.99
C GLY A 145 1.78 -8.61 -6.15
N ARG A 146 2.35 -9.43 -7.03
CA ARG A 146 1.94 -10.84 -7.18
C ARG A 146 2.70 -11.78 -6.25
N GLU A 147 3.86 -11.34 -5.78
CA GLU A 147 4.76 -12.14 -4.94
C GLU A 147 4.63 -11.72 -3.48
N ALA A 148 4.67 -12.70 -2.59
CA ALA A 148 4.74 -12.47 -1.16
C ALA A 148 6.17 -12.78 -0.67
N LYS A 149 6.72 -11.90 0.17
CA LYS A 149 7.94 -12.15 0.92
C LYS A 149 7.58 -12.84 2.23
N ILE A 150 8.32 -13.86 2.61
CA ILE A 150 8.13 -14.56 3.88
C ILE A 150 9.24 -14.11 4.83
N GLU A 151 8.85 -13.59 5.99
CA GLU A 151 9.76 -13.29 7.10
C GLU A 151 9.51 -14.29 8.22
N SER A 152 10.57 -15.00 8.63
CA SER A 152 10.55 -15.97 9.71
C SER A 152 11.09 -15.34 10.98
N LEU A 153 10.26 -15.29 12.02
CA LEU A 153 10.59 -14.77 13.34
C LEU A 153 10.87 -15.93 14.28
N GLU A 154 12.12 -16.03 14.74
CA GLU A 154 12.56 -17.10 15.64
C GLU A 154 12.25 -16.73 17.10
N LEU A 155 11.50 -17.56 17.80
CA LEU A 155 11.18 -17.38 19.22
C LEU A 155 12.29 -17.98 20.09
N ALA A 156 13.39 -17.24 20.21
CA ALA A 156 14.57 -17.68 20.95
C ALA A 156 14.23 -18.11 22.39
N ASP A 157 14.75 -19.27 22.82
CA ASP A 157 14.50 -19.85 24.14
C ASP A 157 13.02 -20.10 24.49
N LEU A 158 12.17 -20.32 23.50
CA LEU A 158 10.80 -20.77 23.76
C LEU A 158 10.84 -22.09 24.57
N PRO A 159 10.07 -22.23 25.67
CA PRO A 159 10.02 -23.46 26.41
C PRO A 159 9.59 -24.64 25.54
N LYS A 160 10.34 -25.76 25.62
CA LYS A 160 9.98 -26.95 24.88
C LYS A 160 8.71 -27.57 25.44
N ARG A 161 7.65 -27.55 24.65
CA ARG A 161 6.34 -28.12 24.96
C ARG A 161 5.90 -29.06 23.83
N PRO A 162 4.98 -29.99 24.08
CA PRO A 162 4.39 -30.79 23.00
C PRO A 162 3.74 -29.89 21.93
N ALA A 163 3.66 -30.39 20.71
CA ALA A 163 2.98 -29.65 19.64
C ALA A 163 1.54 -29.27 20.04
N ARG A 164 1.10 -28.07 19.68
CA ARG A 164 -0.23 -27.52 19.99
C ARG A 164 -0.50 -27.23 21.46
N THR A 165 0.53 -27.07 22.27
CA THR A 165 0.44 -26.69 23.68
C THR A 165 1.15 -25.38 24.00
N THR A 166 1.42 -24.57 22.99
CA THR A 166 1.96 -23.22 23.14
C THR A 166 1.04 -22.24 22.41
N ARG A 167 0.34 -21.43 23.16
CA ARG A 167 -0.46 -20.32 22.66
C ARG A 167 0.38 -19.05 22.74
N ILE A 168 0.40 -18.30 21.67
CA ILE A 168 1.09 -17.00 21.59
C ILE A 168 0.10 -15.93 21.17
N ARG A 169 0.36 -14.71 21.60
CA ARG A 169 -0.29 -13.50 21.09
C ARG A 169 0.69 -12.79 20.17
N ILE A 170 0.24 -12.44 19.00
CA ILE A 170 1.00 -11.63 18.03
C ILE A 170 0.32 -10.30 17.95
N THR A 171 1.04 -9.23 18.25
CA THR A 171 0.58 -7.84 18.18
C THR A 171 1.44 -7.09 17.18
N VAL A 172 0.80 -6.35 16.27
CA VAL A 172 1.47 -5.51 15.28
C VAL A 172 1.18 -4.05 15.58
N HIS A 173 2.23 -3.32 15.88
CA HIS A 173 2.22 -1.88 16.07
C HIS A 173 2.77 -1.22 14.80
N LEU A 174 1.92 -0.51 14.06
CA LEU A 174 2.35 0.21 12.87
C LEU A 174 3.04 1.51 13.30
N LEU A 175 4.29 1.70 12.89
CA LEU A 175 5.13 2.85 13.25
C LEU A 175 5.21 3.90 12.14
N GLY A 176 4.66 3.62 10.99
CA GLY A 176 4.65 4.47 9.80
C GLY A 176 3.98 3.77 8.64
N ASP A 177 4.05 4.34 7.46
CA ASP A 177 3.45 3.81 6.24
C ASP A 177 4.13 2.54 5.70
N THR A 178 5.41 2.33 6.07
CA THR A 178 6.24 1.17 5.65
C THR A 178 6.97 0.51 6.81
N LYS A 179 6.64 0.85 8.06
CA LYS A 179 7.36 0.34 9.22
C LYS A 179 6.42 -0.20 10.28
N ALA A 180 6.74 -1.39 10.83
CA ALA A 180 5.98 -2.02 11.90
C ALA A 180 6.89 -2.65 12.94
N GLU A 181 6.41 -2.68 14.19
CA GLU A 181 6.97 -3.50 15.28
C GLU A 181 6.02 -4.67 15.51
N ILE A 182 6.58 -5.87 15.55
CA ILE A 182 5.85 -7.10 15.84
C ILE A 182 6.26 -7.55 17.25
N GLU A 183 5.27 -7.63 18.13
CA GLU A 183 5.43 -8.14 19.48
C GLU A 183 4.77 -9.52 19.58
N ILE A 184 5.49 -10.51 20.08
CA ILE A 184 5.01 -11.88 20.26
C ILE A 184 5.16 -12.23 21.73
N GLU A 185 4.07 -12.62 22.38
CA GLU A 185 4.00 -12.97 23.80
C GLU A 185 3.65 -14.46 23.97
N ASP A 186 4.38 -15.17 24.82
CA ASP A 186 4.03 -16.54 25.22
C ASP A 186 2.92 -16.53 26.27
N LEU A 187 1.75 -17.01 25.91
CA LEU A 187 0.60 -17.11 26.81
C LEU A 187 0.50 -18.49 27.50
N GLY A 188 1.37 -19.42 27.14
CA GLY A 188 1.27 -20.78 27.63
C GLY A 188 0.01 -21.51 27.16
N PHE A 189 -0.38 -22.57 27.86
CA PHE A 189 -1.59 -23.35 27.58
C PHE A 189 -2.19 -23.95 28.85
N GLY A 190 -2.86 -23.12 29.62
CA GLY A 190 -3.47 -23.50 30.89
C GLY A 190 -2.47 -23.81 32.00
N GLU A 191 -2.92 -24.53 33.05
CA GLU A 191 -2.10 -24.83 34.26
C GLU A 191 -0.95 -25.79 33.97
N LEU A 192 -1.13 -26.71 33.00
CA LEU A 192 -0.11 -27.72 32.66
C LEU A 192 1.10 -27.11 31.92
N PHE A 193 0.88 -26.05 31.18
CA PHE A 193 1.91 -25.36 30.43
C PHE A 193 1.78 -23.84 30.65
N PRO A 194 2.20 -23.35 31.84
CA PRO A 194 2.06 -21.94 32.16
C PRO A 194 2.87 -21.06 31.20
N SER A 195 2.47 -19.80 31.06
CA SER A 195 3.25 -18.80 30.34
C SER A 195 4.66 -18.68 30.88
N SER A 196 5.62 -18.48 29.99
CA SER A 196 6.99 -18.14 30.39
C SER A 196 7.20 -16.63 30.58
N GLU A 197 6.18 -15.83 30.36
CA GLU A 197 6.23 -14.36 30.37
C GLU A 197 7.24 -13.78 29.39
N LYS A 198 7.70 -14.59 28.41
CA LYS A 198 8.61 -14.12 27.36
C LYS A 198 7.87 -13.31 26.33
N VAL A 199 8.52 -12.22 25.92
CA VAL A 199 8.07 -11.33 24.87
C VAL A 199 9.23 -11.13 23.89
N TRP A 200 8.96 -11.35 22.60
CA TRP A 200 9.90 -11.10 21.52
C TRP A 200 9.42 -9.89 20.71
N LYS A 201 10.36 -9.00 20.36
CA LYS A 201 10.07 -7.79 19.58
C LYS A 201 10.93 -7.74 18.33
N TYR A 202 10.29 -7.49 17.21
CA TYR A 202 10.92 -7.38 15.91
C TYR A 202 10.48 -6.11 15.22
N THR A 203 11.43 -5.31 14.76
CA THR A 203 11.12 -4.13 13.95
C THR A 203 11.40 -4.45 12.49
N MET A 204 10.44 -4.18 11.63
CA MET A 204 10.50 -4.42 10.18
C MET A 204 10.29 -3.13 9.43
N GLU A 205 11.00 -2.99 8.32
CA GLU A 205 10.81 -1.92 7.33
C GLU A 205 10.62 -2.58 5.96
N PHE A 206 9.60 -2.15 5.21
CA PHE A 206 9.11 -2.80 4.00
C PHE A 206 9.40 -2.01 2.73
#